data_4bf3e519ab4dc1e8b934d0141a5454fb
#
_entry.id   4bf3e519ab4dc1e8b934d0141a5454fb
#
_cell.length_a   1.000
_cell.length_b   1.000
_cell.length_c   1.000
_cell.angle_alpha   90.00
_cell.angle_beta   90.00
_cell.angle_gamma   90.00
#
_symmetry.space_group_name_H-M   'P 1'
#
loop_
_entity.id
_entity.type
_entity.pdbx_description
1 polymer ?
#
loop_
_entity_poly.entity_id
_entity_poly.type
_entity_poly.pdbx_seq_one_letter_code
_entity_poly.pdbx_strand_id
1 'polypeptide(L)'
;MKKIYFSIIIGCVLISCTKNFKELNTDPNRPTDINPGVMLGQLEYQFVNNSISGAYNFTHELMQVNAPRSSPSGGVHRYYINPGDGVWTGFYNRMSDIEDILSISDKLGEKNYKAIALVYKCWAYSILTDLYGDVPYSEAAKATTGNFLPKFDTQKNIYTQILKDLITANDLFDDTKALTYGGDFVYASNALSGNKNIGVQRWRRFCNTLRLRLLLRLSKHDAEMNVNTQITAILADPVKYPVFASNADDGIFRYPNVYPYFNPYYTARQLDWRDGTYYTKFFINKMNADNDPRRSVWAIPVTIGGVPVFQGIESGYPTTVEYTVGANSNYTDALKTSSYLGIMITYAEEEFIKAELALKGFTTGKTPKHH
;
A
#
# COMPACT_ATOMS: atom_id res chain seq x y z
N MET A 1 7.56 -2.02 70.27
CA MET A 1 8.76 -1.96 69.42
C MET A 1 8.49 -2.54 67.98
N LYS A 2 7.91 -3.71 67.83
CA LYS A 2 7.62 -4.27 66.47
C LYS A 2 6.78 -3.37 65.55
N LYS A 3 5.81 -2.61 66.06
CA LYS A 3 4.97 -1.69 65.26
C LYS A 3 5.73 -0.45 64.78
N ILE A 4 6.76 0.00 65.48
CA ILE A 4 7.58 1.14 65.12
C ILE A 4 8.54 0.79 64.00
N TYR A 5 9.11 -0.41 64.02
CA TYR A 5 9.96 -0.91 62.89
C TYR A 5 9.19 -1.10 61.61
N PHE A 6 7.92 -1.59 61.71
CA PHE A 6 7.06 -1.74 60.55
C PHE A 6 6.68 -0.41 59.90
N SER A 7 6.43 0.65 60.69
CA SER A 7 6.15 2.01 60.22
C SER A 7 7.39 2.67 59.57
N ILE A 8 8.61 2.40 60.07
CA ILE A 8 9.84 2.89 59.51
C ILE A 8 10.14 2.21 58.15
N ILE A 9 9.89 0.91 58.06
CA ILE A 9 10.09 0.17 56.78
C ILE A 9 9.10 0.67 55.71
N ILE A 10 7.85 0.95 56.04
CA ILE A 10 6.86 1.51 55.10
C ILE A 10 7.27 2.93 54.69
N GLY A 11 7.83 3.75 55.60
CA GLY A 11 8.33 5.08 55.29
C GLY A 11 9.52 5.07 54.34
N CYS A 12 10.41 4.09 54.44
CA CYS A 12 11.58 3.96 53.55
C CYS A 12 11.21 3.48 52.15
N VAL A 13 10.12 2.71 51.98
CA VAL A 13 9.64 2.23 50.65
C VAL A 13 8.99 3.39 49.86
N LEU A 14 8.47 4.41 50.51
CA LEU A 14 7.86 5.58 49.88
C LEU A 14 8.88 6.66 49.42
N ILE A 15 10.16 6.54 49.80
CA ILE A 15 11.27 7.37 49.29
C ILE A 15 12.00 6.66 48.16
N SER A 16 11.26 5.97 47.32
CA SER A 16 11.81 5.44 46.05
C SER A 16 12.27 6.64 45.20
N CYS A 17 13.56 6.66 44.87
CA CYS A 17 14.23 7.72 44.14
C CYS A 17 13.54 8.03 42.80
N THR A 18 12.66 9.00 42.79
CA THR A 18 12.18 9.67 41.57
C THR A 18 13.14 10.75 41.09
N LYS A 19 14.23 10.99 41.85
CA LYS A 19 15.29 11.93 41.49
C LYS A 19 16.00 11.34 40.26
N ASN A 20 15.90 12.00 39.15
CA ASN A 20 16.39 11.61 37.82
C ASN A 20 15.52 10.60 37.03
N PHE A 21 14.26 10.32 37.43
CA PHE A 21 13.38 9.44 36.67
C PHE A 21 13.21 9.92 35.20
N LYS A 22 13.15 11.23 34.98
CA LYS A 22 13.11 11.79 33.61
C LYS A 22 14.42 11.56 32.84
N GLU A 23 15.58 11.73 33.48
CA GLU A 23 16.89 11.54 32.85
C GLU A 23 17.16 10.07 32.56
N LEU A 24 16.82 9.17 33.49
CA LEU A 24 16.97 7.71 33.31
C LEU A 24 16.02 7.12 32.26
N ASN A 25 14.85 7.73 32.06
CA ASN A 25 13.88 7.32 31.04
C ASN A 25 13.97 8.14 29.74
N THR A 26 14.91 9.08 29.66
CA THR A 26 15.21 9.77 28.40
C THR A 26 16.31 8.99 27.70
N ASP A 27 15.95 8.27 26.65
CA ASP A 27 16.93 7.61 25.79
C ASP A 27 17.82 8.70 25.13
N PRO A 28 19.12 8.78 25.46
CA PRO A 28 20.01 9.79 24.89
C PRO A 28 20.24 9.58 23.38
N ASN A 29 19.90 8.40 22.84
CA ASN A 29 19.97 8.09 21.42
C ASN A 29 18.63 8.34 20.70
N ARG A 30 17.57 8.72 21.42
CA ARG A 30 16.30 9.06 20.79
C ARG A 30 16.45 10.41 20.07
N PRO A 31 16.26 10.47 18.76
CA PRO A 31 16.30 11.72 18.02
C PRO A 31 15.34 12.73 18.64
N THR A 32 15.84 13.88 19.07
CA THR A 32 15.02 14.97 19.63
C THR A 32 14.29 15.73 18.53
N ASP A 33 14.86 15.74 17.32
CA ASP A 33 14.32 16.41 16.14
C ASP A 33 14.02 15.38 15.05
N ILE A 34 12.78 14.88 15.06
CA ILE A 34 12.30 13.99 14.01
C ILE A 34 11.79 14.85 12.85
N ASN A 35 12.40 14.70 11.68
CA ASN A 35 11.89 15.31 10.46
C ASN A 35 10.94 14.36 9.72
N PRO A 36 10.04 14.86 8.86
CA PRO A 36 9.03 14.04 8.21
C PRO A 36 9.63 13.00 7.24
N GLY A 37 10.85 13.21 6.72
CA GLY A 37 11.49 12.28 5.81
C GLY A 37 11.90 10.96 6.47
N VAL A 38 12.32 10.98 7.74
CA VAL A 38 12.65 9.75 8.49
C VAL A 38 11.40 8.87 8.65
N MET A 39 10.25 9.48 8.90
CA MET A 39 8.99 8.77 9.09
C MET A 39 8.40 8.29 7.76
N LEU A 40 8.54 9.10 6.69
CA LEU A 40 7.97 8.79 5.38
C LEU A 40 8.47 7.45 4.84
N GLY A 41 9.78 7.21 4.83
CA GLY A 41 10.33 5.96 4.30
C GLY A 41 9.84 4.71 5.04
N GLN A 42 9.67 4.81 6.37
CA GLN A 42 9.11 3.72 7.16
C GLN A 42 7.63 3.51 6.87
N LEU A 43 6.85 4.59 6.71
CA LEU A 43 5.44 4.53 6.34
C LEU A 43 5.25 3.87 4.97
N GLU A 44 6.00 4.33 3.97
CA GLU A 44 5.99 3.78 2.61
C GLU A 44 6.28 2.29 2.61
N TYR A 45 7.36 1.88 3.28
CA TYR A 45 7.75 0.49 3.40
C TYR A 45 6.66 -0.39 4.00
N GLN A 46 6.07 0.04 5.13
CA GLN A 46 5.06 -0.76 5.83
C GLN A 46 3.76 -0.86 5.04
N PHE A 47 3.30 0.24 4.45
CA PHE A 47 2.06 0.24 3.67
C PHE A 47 2.18 -0.61 2.40
N VAL A 48 3.30 -0.52 1.71
CA VAL A 48 3.53 -1.30 0.51
C VAL A 48 3.69 -2.79 0.84
N ASN A 49 4.41 -3.13 1.91
CA ASN A 49 4.51 -4.51 2.38
C ASN A 49 3.15 -5.12 2.72
N ASN A 50 2.29 -4.36 3.42
CA ASN A 50 0.93 -4.80 3.73
C ASN A 50 0.12 -5.05 2.46
N SER A 51 0.22 -4.16 1.48
CA SER A 51 -0.47 -4.28 0.20
C SER A 51 0.00 -5.51 -0.59
N ILE A 52 1.32 -5.75 -0.67
CA ILE A 52 1.88 -6.93 -1.35
C ILE A 52 1.47 -8.21 -0.64
N SER A 53 1.54 -8.25 0.68
CA SER A 53 1.14 -9.43 1.46
C SER A 53 -0.35 -9.70 1.30
N GLY A 54 -1.19 -8.66 1.31
CA GLY A 54 -2.62 -8.77 1.02
C GLY A 54 -2.89 -9.25 -0.42
N ALA A 55 -2.11 -8.78 -1.38
CA ALA A 55 -2.23 -9.26 -2.76
C ALA A 55 -1.88 -10.75 -2.86
N TYR A 56 -0.76 -11.16 -2.34
CA TYR A 56 -0.28 -12.56 -2.42
C TYR A 56 -1.21 -13.54 -1.70
N ASN A 57 -1.65 -13.20 -0.48
CA ASN A 57 -2.42 -14.12 0.36
C ASN A 57 -3.94 -14.02 0.18
N PHE A 58 -4.45 -13.02 -0.52
CA PHE A 58 -5.89 -12.80 -0.65
C PHE A 58 -6.32 -12.52 -2.10
N THR A 59 -5.93 -11.37 -2.68
CA THR A 59 -6.50 -10.98 -3.98
C THR A 59 -6.00 -11.84 -5.13
N HIS A 60 -4.78 -12.37 -5.09
CA HIS A 60 -4.29 -13.30 -6.10
C HIS A 60 -5.06 -14.61 -6.10
N GLU A 61 -5.41 -15.15 -4.93
CA GLU A 61 -6.27 -16.34 -4.85
C GLU A 61 -7.69 -16.03 -5.33
N LEU A 62 -8.26 -14.90 -4.92
CA LEU A 62 -9.61 -14.47 -5.31
C LEU A 62 -9.73 -14.28 -6.83
N MET A 63 -8.69 -13.74 -7.46
CA MET A 63 -8.60 -13.53 -8.92
C MET A 63 -8.13 -14.77 -9.66
N GLN A 64 -7.92 -15.89 -8.98
CA GLN A 64 -7.43 -17.13 -9.56
C GLN A 64 -6.06 -16.99 -10.26
N VAL A 65 -5.19 -16.14 -9.75
CA VAL A 65 -3.80 -16.05 -10.19
C VAL A 65 -2.98 -17.19 -9.61
N ASN A 66 -3.14 -17.41 -8.31
CA ASN A 66 -2.50 -18.50 -7.58
C ASN A 66 -3.49 -19.26 -6.70
N ALA A 67 -3.06 -20.39 -6.19
CA ALA A 67 -3.72 -21.11 -5.11
C ALA A 67 -2.68 -21.90 -4.30
N PRO A 68 -2.93 -22.18 -3.01
CA PRO A 68 -2.02 -22.96 -2.19
C PRO A 68 -1.94 -24.40 -2.73
N ARG A 69 -0.83 -25.09 -2.45
CA ARG A 69 -0.61 -26.49 -2.82
C ARG A 69 -1.62 -27.44 -2.16
N SER A 70 -1.99 -27.11 -0.94
CA SER A 70 -2.97 -27.84 -0.13
C SER A 70 -3.76 -26.86 0.73
N SER A 71 -5.05 -27.11 0.87
CA SER A 71 -5.94 -26.21 1.64
C SER A 71 -6.98 -27.04 2.42
N PRO A 72 -6.55 -27.82 3.44
CA PRO A 72 -7.45 -28.73 4.16
C PRO A 72 -8.52 -27.99 4.97
N SER A 73 -8.27 -26.77 5.39
CA SER A 73 -9.22 -25.92 6.14
C SER A 73 -10.05 -25.00 5.25
N GLY A 74 -9.93 -25.11 3.93
CA GLY A 74 -10.49 -24.14 2.98
C GLY A 74 -9.50 -23.01 2.69
N GLY A 75 -9.89 -22.07 1.82
CA GLY A 75 -9.05 -20.94 1.44
C GLY A 75 -9.81 -19.97 0.53
N VAL A 76 -9.21 -18.83 0.24
CA VAL A 76 -9.81 -17.76 -0.58
C VAL A 76 -10.14 -18.26 -1.98
N HIS A 77 -9.31 -19.15 -2.56
CA HIS A 77 -9.55 -19.79 -3.86
C HIS A 77 -10.87 -20.61 -3.91
N ARG A 78 -11.49 -20.86 -2.74
CA ARG A 78 -12.80 -21.49 -2.58
C ARG A 78 -13.84 -20.52 -2.03
N TYR A 79 -13.55 -19.24 -2.05
CA TYR A 79 -14.37 -18.17 -1.45
C TYR A 79 -14.61 -18.32 0.06
N TYR A 80 -13.74 -19.07 0.75
CA TYR A 80 -13.71 -19.11 2.20
C TYR A 80 -12.84 -17.95 2.70
N ILE A 81 -13.50 -16.83 2.98
CA ILE A 81 -12.86 -15.58 3.39
C ILE A 81 -12.97 -15.47 4.90
N ASN A 82 -11.82 -15.41 5.59
CA ASN A 82 -11.77 -15.24 7.04
C ASN A 82 -11.74 -13.74 7.36
N PRO A 83 -12.72 -13.20 8.11
CA PRO A 83 -12.70 -11.81 8.52
C PRO A 83 -11.58 -11.54 9.55
N GLY A 84 -11.03 -10.32 9.57
CA GLY A 84 -10.02 -9.90 10.55
C GLY A 84 -8.59 -10.26 10.18
N ASP A 85 -8.29 -10.28 8.91
CA ASP A 85 -6.97 -10.53 8.36
C ASP A 85 -5.95 -9.41 8.65
N GLY A 86 -4.70 -9.66 8.23
CA GLY A 86 -3.58 -8.75 8.42
C GLY A 86 -3.72 -7.41 7.70
N VAL A 87 -4.65 -7.25 6.73
CA VAL A 87 -4.83 -5.98 5.99
C VAL A 87 -5.34 -4.89 6.92
N TRP A 88 -6.39 -5.18 7.71
CA TRP A 88 -6.90 -4.24 8.71
C TRP A 88 -5.79 -3.79 9.67
N THR A 89 -5.18 -4.75 10.35
CA THR A 89 -4.13 -4.47 11.34
C THR A 89 -2.92 -3.78 10.71
N GLY A 90 -2.53 -4.20 9.52
CA GLY A 90 -1.38 -3.69 8.81
C GLY A 90 -1.49 -2.19 8.50
N PHE A 91 -2.66 -1.71 8.13
CA PHE A 91 -2.88 -0.28 7.87
C PHE A 91 -3.16 0.50 9.16
N TYR A 92 -4.06 0.02 10.05
CA TYR A 92 -4.42 0.78 11.25
C TYR A 92 -3.27 1.00 12.22
N ASN A 93 -2.34 0.05 12.34
CA ASN A 93 -1.15 0.21 13.19
C ASN A 93 -0.21 1.33 12.73
N ARG A 94 -0.42 1.90 11.54
CA ARG A 94 0.40 2.97 10.96
C ARG A 94 -0.34 4.29 10.74
N MET A 95 -1.62 4.35 11.10
CA MET A 95 -2.38 5.61 10.92
C MET A 95 -1.85 6.74 11.81
N SER A 96 -1.31 6.44 13.00
CA SER A 96 -0.64 7.43 13.84
C SER A 96 0.60 8.02 13.17
N ASP A 97 1.35 7.22 12.42
CA ASP A 97 2.55 7.70 11.71
C ASP A 97 2.18 8.76 10.66
N ILE A 98 1.02 8.61 10.00
CA ILE A 98 0.49 9.63 9.08
C ILE A 98 0.18 10.93 9.81
N GLU A 99 -0.55 10.86 10.93
CA GLU A 99 -0.91 12.04 11.72
C GLU A 99 0.34 12.75 12.27
N ASP A 100 1.36 12.00 12.64
CA ASP A 100 2.64 12.54 13.07
C ASP A 100 3.38 13.26 11.93
N ILE A 101 3.43 12.66 10.73
CA ILE A 101 4.02 13.32 9.54
C ILE A 101 3.25 14.61 9.23
N LEU A 102 1.92 14.59 9.25
CA LEU A 102 1.10 15.78 9.01
C LEU A 102 1.41 16.88 10.03
N SER A 103 1.46 16.54 11.32
CA SER A 103 1.74 17.47 12.41
C SER A 103 3.14 18.07 12.34
N ILE A 104 4.17 17.24 12.09
CA ILE A 104 5.55 17.67 11.96
C ILE A 104 5.73 18.54 10.72
N SER A 105 5.10 18.16 9.60
CA SER A 105 5.15 18.92 8.35
C SER A 105 4.52 20.32 8.53
N ASP A 106 3.43 20.42 9.26
CA ASP A 106 2.82 21.72 9.58
C ASP A 106 3.75 22.59 10.44
N LYS A 107 4.37 22.03 11.46
CA LYS A 107 5.31 22.76 12.35
C LYS A 107 6.54 23.27 11.60
N LEU A 108 7.02 22.50 10.62
CA LEU A 108 8.22 22.84 9.86
C LEU A 108 7.93 23.58 8.54
N GLY A 109 6.66 23.76 8.17
CA GLY A 109 6.26 24.38 6.90
C GLY A 109 6.52 23.50 5.67
N GLU A 110 6.66 22.18 5.85
CA GLU A 110 7.02 21.19 4.82
C GLU A 110 5.79 20.73 4.02
N LYS A 111 5.29 21.59 3.14
CA LYS A 111 4.05 21.36 2.37
C LYS A 111 4.09 20.08 1.53
N ASN A 112 5.22 19.75 0.90
CA ASN A 112 5.34 18.57 0.05
C ASN A 112 5.23 17.27 0.86
N TYR A 113 5.82 17.20 2.07
CA TYR A 113 5.65 16.05 2.96
C TYR A 113 4.22 15.91 3.45
N LYS A 114 3.57 17.02 3.78
CA LYS A 114 2.15 17.02 4.15
C LYS A 114 1.27 16.49 3.02
N ALA A 115 1.52 16.92 1.79
CA ALA A 115 0.80 16.45 0.62
C ALA A 115 0.98 14.95 0.41
N ILE A 116 2.21 14.43 0.50
CA ILE A 116 2.49 12.99 0.37
C ILE A 116 1.80 12.19 1.48
N ALA A 117 1.82 12.66 2.72
CA ALA A 117 1.13 12.00 3.83
C ALA A 117 -0.39 11.93 3.62
N LEU A 118 -1.01 13.00 3.10
CA LEU A 118 -2.42 12.99 2.70
C LEU A 118 -2.70 11.98 1.59
N VAL A 119 -1.83 11.86 0.59
CA VAL A 119 -1.95 10.86 -0.48
C VAL A 119 -1.92 9.45 0.10
N TYR A 120 -0.98 9.15 0.99
CA TYR A 120 -0.92 7.85 1.66
C TYR A 120 -2.14 7.57 2.54
N LYS A 121 -2.63 8.58 3.27
CA LYS A 121 -3.88 8.48 4.02
C LYS A 121 -5.05 8.08 3.12
N CYS A 122 -5.22 8.77 2.01
CA CYS A 122 -6.28 8.52 1.04
C CYS A 122 -6.15 7.12 0.40
N TRP A 123 -4.94 6.72 0.03
CA TRP A 123 -4.68 5.41 -0.55
C TRP A 123 -5.01 4.27 0.45
N ALA A 124 -4.53 4.37 1.68
CA ALA A 124 -4.76 3.38 2.72
C ALA A 124 -6.25 3.25 3.08
N TYR A 125 -6.94 4.37 3.30
CA TYR A 125 -8.35 4.34 3.63
C TYR A 125 -9.24 3.92 2.46
N SER A 126 -8.83 4.16 1.21
CA SER A 126 -9.56 3.61 0.06
C SER A 126 -9.53 2.08 0.06
N ILE A 127 -8.38 1.46 0.40
CA ILE A 127 -8.26 0.01 0.54
C ILE A 127 -9.11 -0.50 1.72
N LEU A 128 -9.00 0.15 2.87
CA LEU A 128 -9.75 -0.25 4.06
C LEU A 128 -11.26 -0.20 3.85
N THR A 129 -11.79 0.92 3.34
CA THR A 129 -13.23 1.04 3.13
C THR A 129 -13.75 0.18 1.99
N ASP A 130 -12.92 -0.13 0.96
CA ASP A 130 -13.28 -1.06 -0.10
C ASP A 130 -13.41 -2.51 0.39
N LEU A 131 -12.58 -2.92 1.34
CA LEU A 131 -12.59 -4.27 1.89
C LEU A 131 -13.61 -4.46 3.02
N TYR A 132 -13.81 -3.43 3.85
CA TYR A 132 -14.55 -3.56 5.10
C TYR A 132 -15.81 -2.68 5.17
N GLY A 133 -16.06 -1.82 4.18
CA GLY A 133 -17.20 -0.88 4.20
C GLY A 133 -16.99 0.28 5.16
N ASP A 134 -17.89 0.42 6.14
CA ASP A 134 -17.78 1.43 7.18
C ASP A 134 -16.61 1.10 8.12
N VAL A 135 -15.73 2.07 8.35
CA VAL A 135 -14.51 1.89 9.17
C VAL A 135 -14.22 3.15 9.99
N PRO A 136 -13.47 3.06 11.11
CA PRO A 136 -13.00 4.24 11.83
C PRO A 136 -12.11 5.13 10.93
N TYR A 137 -12.53 6.37 10.69
CA TYR A 137 -11.79 7.34 9.88
C TYR A 137 -11.57 8.66 10.63
N SER A 138 -12.65 9.38 10.93
CA SER A 138 -12.58 10.74 11.50
C SER A 138 -12.03 10.79 12.93
N GLU A 139 -12.14 9.70 13.66
CA GLU A 139 -11.68 9.55 15.03
C GLU A 139 -10.54 8.55 15.17
N ALA A 140 -10.05 7.96 14.08
CA ALA A 140 -8.92 7.05 14.12
C ALA A 140 -7.62 7.74 14.56
N ALA A 141 -6.68 6.96 15.11
CA ALA A 141 -5.35 7.41 15.56
C ALA A 141 -5.38 8.52 16.65
N LYS A 142 -6.47 8.66 17.41
CA LYS A 142 -6.64 9.69 18.46
C LYS A 142 -6.48 9.15 19.89
N ALA A 143 -5.84 8.00 20.07
CA ALA A 143 -5.63 7.42 21.39
C ALA A 143 -4.81 8.32 22.32
N THR A 144 -3.86 9.09 21.80
CA THR A 144 -3.06 10.07 22.55
C THR A 144 -3.89 11.20 23.15
N THR A 145 -5.08 11.47 22.60
CA THR A 145 -6.04 12.45 23.10
C THR A 145 -7.16 11.81 23.94
N GLY A 146 -7.01 10.52 24.29
CA GLY A 146 -7.95 9.79 25.16
C GLY A 146 -9.11 9.11 24.42
N ASN A 147 -9.16 9.16 23.08
CA ASN A 147 -10.17 8.43 22.32
C ASN A 147 -9.66 7.01 21.94
N PHE A 148 -10.05 6.02 22.73
CA PHE A 148 -9.70 4.61 22.52
C PHE A 148 -10.80 3.80 21.82
N LEU A 149 -11.99 4.37 21.62
CA LEU A 149 -13.13 3.74 20.98
C LEU A 149 -13.64 4.64 19.84
N PRO A 150 -12.90 4.73 18.71
CA PRO A 150 -13.30 5.57 17.60
C PRO A 150 -14.60 5.05 16.98
N LYS A 151 -15.46 5.99 16.57
CA LYS A 151 -16.67 5.63 15.82
C LYS A 151 -16.32 5.16 14.40
N PHE A 152 -17.19 4.33 13.83
CA PHE A 152 -17.16 3.97 12.42
C PHE A 152 -17.82 5.08 11.60
N ASP A 153 -17.13 5.53 10.57
CA ASP A 153 -17.67 6.46 9.58
C ASP A 153 -18.21 5.64 8.40
N THR A 154 -19.29 6.12 7.78
CA THR A 154 -19.86 5.45 6.61
C THR A 154 -18.89 5.53 5.42
N GLN A 155 -18.88 4.49 4.58
CA GLN A 155 -18.04 4.45 3.36
C GLN A 155 -18.24 5.72 2.50
N LYS A 156 -19.48 6.22 2.38
CA LYS A 156 -19.79 7.48 1.70
C LYS A 156 -19.06 8.67 2.29
N ASN A 157 -19.06 8.81 3.62
CA ASN A 157 -18.38 9.92 4.29
C ASN A 157 -16.85 9.81 4.14
N ILE A 158 -16.32 8.60 4.22
CA ILE A 158 -14.90 8.32 4.02
C ILE A 158 -14.47 8.73 2.61
N TYR A 159 -15.17 8.27 1.57
CA TYR A 159 -14.87 8.65 0.19
C TYR A 159 -15.03 10.15 -0.06
N THR A 160 -16.03 10.78 0.52
CA THR A 160 -16.21 12.23 0.44
C THR A 160 -14.99 12.96 0.99
N GLN A 161 -14.45 12.51 2.12
CA GLN A 161 -13.28 13.13 2.72
C GLN A 161 -12.00 12.80 1.95
N ILE A 162 -11.81 11.56 1.50
CA ILE A 162 -10.68 11.15 0.65
C ILE A 162 -10.58 12.06 -0.58
N LEU A 163 -11.68 12.30 -1.29
CA LEU A 163 -11.68 13.16 -2.48
C LEU A 163 -11.32 14.61 -2.16
N LYS A 164 -11.76 15.14 -1.01
CA LYS A 164 -11.37 16.48 -0.53
C LYS A 164 -9.89 16.54 -0.15
N ASP A 165 -9.39 15.51 0.55
CA ASP A 165 -7.99 15.44 0.98
C ASP A 165 -7.04 15.34 -0.22
N LEU A 166 -7.43 14.63 -1.30
CA LEU A 166 -6.65 14.58 -2.54
C LEU A 166 -6.64 15.93 -3.29
N ILE A 167 -7.72 16.71 -3.25
CA ILE A 167 -7.72 18.07 -3.77
C ILE A 167 -6.76 18.94 -2.95
N THR A 168 -6.85 18.86 -1.63
CA THR A 168 -5.96 19.58 -0.72
C THR A 168 -4.51 19.19 -0.94
N ALA A 169 -4.21 17.91 -1.12
CA ALA A 169 -2.86 17.43 -1.40
C ALA A 169 -2.33 17.98 -2.74
N ASN A 170 -3.15 17.95 -3.80
CA ASN A 170 -2.77 18.54 -5.08
C ASN A 170 -2.40 20.02 -4.94
N ASP A 171 -3.15 20.79 -4.16
CA ASP A 171 -2.97 22.24 -3.99
C ASP A 171 -1.79 22.57 -3.05
N LEU A 172 -1.39 21.64 -2.18
CA LEU A 172 -0.22 21.77 -1.31
C LEU A 172 1.09 21.51 -2.03
N PHE A 173 1.11 20.67 -3.08
CA PHE A 173 2.34 20.37 -3.79
C PHE A 173 2.97 21.63 -4.40
N ASP A 174 4.18 21.95 -3.93
CA ASP A 174 5.07 22.91 -4.57
C ASP A 174 6.07 22.12 -5.44
N ASP A 175 5.66 21.85 -6.67
CA ASP A 175 6.43 21.05 -7.64
C ASP A 175 7.62 21.81 -8.27
N THR A 176 7.88 23.02 -7.81
CA THR A 176 9.11 23.76 -8.10
C THR A 176 10.23 23.43 -7.10
N LYS A 177 9.92 22.76 -6.00
CA LYS A 177 10.85 22.41 -4.91
C LYS A 177 11.01 20.90 -4.76
N ALA A 178 12.21 20.47 -4.45
CA ALA A 178 12.49 19.12 -3.99
C ALA A 178 12.00 18.91 -2.54
N LEU A 179 11.99 17.66 -2.08
CA LEU A 179 11.87 17.36 -0.66
C LEU A 179 13.14 17.84 0.07
N THR A 180 12.95 18.51 1.22
CA THR A 180 14.04 19.04 2.05
C THR A 180 14.87 17.92 2.68
N TYR A 181 14.19 16.82 3.08
CA TYR A 181 14.79 15.65 3.70
C TYR A 181 14.71 14.44 2.76
N GLY A 182 15.42 13.37 3.09
CA GLY A 182 15.30 12.08 2.40
C GLY A 182 14.02 11.32 2.78
N GLY A 183 14.00 10.01 2.48
CA GLY A 183 12.98 9.08 2.95
C GLY A 183 11.94 8.67 1.92
N ASP A 184 11.91 9.28 0.74
CA ASP A 184 11.05 8.86 -0.36
C ASP A 184 11.72 7.73 -1.16
N PHE A 185 11.22 6.51 -1.04
CA PHE A 185 11.68 5.34 -1.79
C PHE A 185 10.91 5.10 -3.08
N VAL A 186 9.80 5.82 -3.29
CA VAL A 186 8.99 5.69 -4.51
C VAL A 186 9.61 6.49 -5.65
N TYR A 187 9.85 7.78 -5.43
CA TYR A 187 10.37 8.66 -6.47
C TYR A 187 11.74 9.24 -6.14
N ALA A 188 12.30 8.97 -4.94
CA ALA A 188 13.60 9.46 -4.50
C ALA A 188 13.78 10.97 -4.76
N SER A 189 12.79 11.78 -4.37
CA SER A 189 12.62 13.17 -4.78
C SER A 189 13.83 14.07 -4.52
N ASN A 190 14.64 13.72 -3.52
CA ASN A 190 15.86 14.44 -3.18
C ASN A 190 17.13 13.89 -3.87
N ALA A 191 17.07 12.69 -4.45
CA ALA A 191 18.23 11.97 -5.00
C ALA A 191 18.35 12.07 -6.52
N LEU A 192 17.30 12.54 -7.21
CA LEU A 192 17.30 12.67 -8.65
C LEU A 192 18.25 13.80 -9.07
N SER A 193 19.39 13.43 -9.63
CA SER A 193 20.42 14.36 -10.06
C SER A 193 19.89 15.30 -11.17
N GLY A 194 20.27 16.57 -11.12
CA GLY A 194 19.97 17.58 -12.13
C GLY A 194 18.62 18.30 -11.94
N ASN A 195 17.55 17.60 -11.67
CA ASN A 195 16.21 18.19 -11.42
C ASN A 195 15.58 17.53 -10.20
N LYS A 196 15.89 18.04 -9.01
CA LYS A 196 15.54 17.47 -7.73
C LYS A 196 14.03 17.50 -7.43
N ASN A 197 13.26 18.34 -8.12
CA ASN A 197 11.81 18.44 -7.94
C ASN A 197 11.01 17.44 -8.81
N ILE A 198 11.64 16.67 -9.70
CA ILE A 198 10.96 15.66 -10.54
C ILE A 198 10.16 14.68 -9.68
N GLY A 199 10.68 14.23 -8.53
CA GLY A 199 9.97 13.34 -7.64
C GLY A 199 8.69 13.96 -7.08
N VAL A 200 8.72 15.25 -6.71
CA VAL A 200 7.53 15.98 -6.24
C VAL A 200 6.51 16.14 -7.37
N GLN A 201 6.94 16.42 -8.58
CA GLN A 201 6.07 16.47 -9.76
C GLN A 201 5.38 15.12 -9.99
N ARG A 202 6.10 14.00 -9.83
CA ARG A 202 5.54 12.64 -9.93
C ARG A 202 4.57 12.34 -8.82
N TRP A 203 4.83 12.76 -7.58
CA TRP A 203 3.89 12.64 -6.47
C TRP A 203 2.58 13.41 -6.74
N ARG A 204 2.67 14.60 -7.32
CA ARG A 204 1.47 15.36 -7.70
C ARG A 204 0.66 14.64 -8.79
N ARG A 205 1.34 14.02 -9.76
CA ARG A 205 0.69 13.17 -10.77
C ARG A 205 0.07 11.93 -10.13
N PHE A 206 0.77 11.27 -9.22
CA PHE A 206 0.24 10.13 -8.46
C PHE A 206 -1.06 10.50 -7.72
N CYS A 207 -1.06 11.64 -7.05
CA CYS A 207 -2.22 12.16 -6.32
C CYS A 207 -3.45 12.28 -7.23
N ASN A 208 -3.30 12.88 -8.42
CA ASN A 208 -4.41 13.06 -9.35
C ASN A 208 -4.80 11.76 -10.07
N THR A 209 -3.85 10.89 -10.37
CA THR A 209 -4.13 9.54 -10.92
C THR A 209 -4.90 8.70 -9.90
N LEU A 210 -4.50 8.71 -8.63
CA LEU A 210 -5.27 8.06 -7.56
C LEU A 210 -6.69 8.65 -7.46
N ARG A 211 -6.81 9.96 -7.52
CA ARG A 211 -8.14 10.61 -7.49
C ARG A 211 -9.00 10.18 -8.69
N LEU A 212 -8.44 10.12 -9.89
CA LEU A 212 -9.14 9.68 -11.09
C LEU A 212 -9.60 8.21 -10.99
N ARG A 213 -8.73 7.32 -10.47
CA ARG A 213 -9.03 5.92 -10.17
C ARG A 213 -10.23 5.79 -9.22
N LEU A 214 -10.23 6.55 -8.13
CA LEU A 214 -11.30 6.51 -7.13
C LEU A 214 -12.61 7.09 -7.66
N LEU A 215 -12.56 8.15 -8.47
CA LEU A 215 -13.72 8.71 -9.13
C LEU A 215 -14.34 7.73 -10.13
N LEU A 216 -13.53 7.03 -10.93
CA LEU A 216 -14.04 6.00 -11.84
C LEU A 216 -14.77 4.89 -11.06
N ARG A 217 -14.21 4.46 -9.91
CA ARG A 217 -14.83 3.49 -9.01
C ARG A 217 -16.19 3.95 -8.48
N LEU A 218 -16.33 5.25 -8.25
CA LEU A 218 -17.55 5.90 -7.79
C LEU A 218 -18.53 6.25 -8.92
N SER A 219 -18.32 5.81 -10.15
CA SER A 219 -19.09 6.22 -11.34
C SER A 219 -20.60 5.99 -11.22
N LYS A 220 -21.06 5.08 -10.34
CA LYS A 220 -22.50 4.85 -10.06
C LYS A 220 -23.07 5.79 -8.99
N HIS A 221 -22.25 6.62 -8.35
CA HIS A 221 -22.63 7.54 -7.28
C HIS A 221 -22.55 9.02 -7.70
N ASP A 222 -22.67 9.31 -9.00
CA ASP A 222 -22.54 10.67 -9.54
C ASP A 222 -23.52 11.66 -8.92
N ALA A 223 -24.79 11.26 -8.79
CA ALA A 223 -25.84 12.11 -8.23
C ALA A 223 -25.55 12.59 -6.79
N GLU A 224 -24.77 11.80 -6.04
CA GLU A 224 -24.49 12.08 -4.63
C GLU A 224 -23.14 12.80 -4.42
N MET A 225 -22.19 12.57 -5.32
CA MET A 225 -20.78 12.97 -5.13
C MET A 225 -20.23 13.84 -6.27
N ASN A 226 -21.04 14.19 -7.26
CA ASN A 226 -20.65 14.98 -8.44
C ASN A 226 -19.41 14.39 -9.16
N VAL A 227 -19.39 13.08 -9.34
CA VAL A 227 -18.25 12.32 -9.86
C VAL A 227 -17.89 12.76 -11.26
N ASN A 228 -18.89 12.88 -12.16
CA ASN A 228 -18.68 13.26 -13.56
C ASN A 228 -18.08 14.66 -13.69
N THR A 229 -18.54 15.61 -12.87
CA THR A 229 -17.99 16.96 -12.83
C THR A 229 -16.51 16.95 -12.41
N GLN A 230 -16.17 16.13 -11.41
CA GLN A 230 -14.79 16.02 -10.93
C GLN A 230 -13.87 15.34 -11.95
N ILE A 231 -14.33 14.28 -12.62
CA ILE A 231 -13.57 13.62 -13.71
C ILE A 231 -13.32 14.63 -14.84
N THR A 232 -14.37 15.33 -15.28
CA THR A 232 -14.26 16.34 -16.34
C THR A 232 -13.26 17.42 -15.97
N ALA A 233 -13.27 17.90 -14.73
CA ALA A 233 -12.30 18.92 -14.27
C ALA A 233 -10.85 18.43 -14.32
N ILE A 234 -10.59 17.17 -13.95
CA ILE A 234 -9.22 16.58 -14.03
C ILE A 234 -8.77 16.47 -15.48
N LEU A 235 -9.62 15.96 -16.35
CA LEU A 235 -9.27 15.73 -17.77
C LEU A 235 -9.14 17.04 -18.56
N ALA A 236 -9.88 18.07 -18.20
CA ALA A 236 -9.89 19.36 -18.89
C ALA A 236 -8.70 20.27 -18.55
N ASP A 237 -8.08 20.10 -17.38
CA ASP A 237 -7.00 20.96 -16.91
C ASP A 237 -5.78 20.14 -16.44
N PRO A 238 -4.97 19.61 -17.37
CA PRO A 238 -3.79 18.82 -17.06
C PRO A 238 -2.65 19.62 -16.41
N VAL A 239 -2.72 20.94 -16.41
CA VAL A 239 -1.76 21.80 -15.71
C VAL A 239 -2.09 21.86 -14.23
N LYS A 240 -3.37 22.04 -13.91
CA LYS A 240 -3.87 22.07 -12.53
C LYS A 240 -3.91 20.67 -11.90
N TYR A 241 -4.30 19.68 -12.68
CA TYR A 241 -4.47 18.30 -12.24
C TYR A 241 -3.66 17.34 -13.12
N PRO A 242 -2.31 17.40 -13.09
CA PRO A 242 -1.49 16.50 -13.88
C PRO A 242 -1.70 15.06 -13.41
N VAL A 243 -1.90 14.14 -14.35
CA VAL A 243 -1.94 12.69 -14.14
C VAL A 243 -0.69 12.04 -14.71
N PHE A 244 -0.51 10.73 -14.54
CA PHE A 244 0.64 10.04 -15.14
C PHE A 244 0.74 10.28 -16.65
N ALA A 245 1.96 10.43 -17.14
CA ALA A 245 2.25 10.70 -18.54
C ALA A 245 3.13 9.63 -19.19
N SER A 246 3.78 8.79 -18.39
CA SER A 246 4.66 7.70 -18.86
C SER A 246 4.95 6.70 -17.74
N ASN A 247 5.55 5.56 -18.08
CA ASN A 247 6.03 4.57 -17.10
C ASN A 247 7.04 5.15 -16.09
N ALA A 248 7.64 6.31 -16.38
CA ALA A 248 8.52 6.99 -15.43
C ALA A 248 7.76 7.56 -14.22
N ASP A 249 6.44 7.70 -14.33
CA ASP A 249 5.55 8.18 -13.26
C ASP A 249 4.99 7.05 -12.41
N ASP A 250 5.28 5.77 -12.74
CA ASP A 250 4.80 4.61 -11.98
C ASP A 250 5.07 4.77 -10.49
N GLY A 251 4.01 4.65 -9.70
CA GLY A 251 4.07 4.66 -8.24
C GLY A 251 4.56 3.31 -7.73
N ILE A 252 5.87 3.13 -7.68
CA ILE A 252 6.52 1.87 -7.28
C ILE A 252 7.50 2.14 -6.15
N PHE A 253 7.24 1.52 -5.00
CA PHE A 253 8.25 1.46 -3.94
C PHE A 253 9.38 0.54 -4.38
N ARG A 254 10.58 1.11 -4.52
CA ARG A 254 11.76 0.39 -4.99
C ARG A 254 12.56 -0.10 -3.78
N TYR A 255 12.45 -1.39 -3.49
CA TYR A 255 13.18 -1.98 -2.38
C TYR A 255 14.69 -1.87 -2.59
N PRO A 256 15.42 -1.22 -1.66
CA PRO A 256 16.89 -1.19 -1.74
C PRO A 256 17.53 -2.55 -1.38
N ASN A 257 16.73 -3.49 -0.82
CA ASN A 257 17.15 -4.81 -0.34
C ASN A 257 18.34 -4.75 0.63
N VAL A 258 18.37 -3.70 1.47
CA VAL A 258 19.26 -3.56 2.61
C VAL A 258 18.41 -3.39 3.88
N TYR A 259 18.95 -3.88 5.01
CA TYR A 259 18.24 -3.76 6.30
C TYR A 259 17.88 -2.30 6.62
N PRO A 260 16.64 -2.00 7.08
CA PRO A 260 15.51 -2.90 7.30
C PRO A 260 14.58 -3.06 6.08
N TYR A 261 14.87 -2.46 4.94
CA TYR A 261 13.98 -2.30 3.78
C TYR A 261 14.13 -3.42 2.75
N PHE A 262 13.90 -4.66 3.19
CA PHE A 262 13.87 -5.81 2.28
C PHE A 262 12.50 -5.99 1.64
N ASN A 263 12.48 -6.49 0.40
CA ASN A 263 11.28 -7.09 -0.17
C ASN A 263 10.75 -8.17 0.81
N PRO A 264 9.44 -8.21 1.10
CA PRO A 264 8.87 -9.11 2.11
C PRO A 264 9.14 -10.59 1.85
N TYR A 265 9.46 -10.97 0.60
CA TYR A 265 9.80 -12.35 0.23
C TYR A 265 11.30 -12.59 0.06
N TYR A 266 12.14 -11.58 0.22
CA TYR A 266 13.58 -11.66 -0.04
C TYR A 266 14.26 -12.84 0.67
N THR A 267 13.91 -13.07 1.92
CA THR A 267 14.42 -14.16 2.75
C THR A 267 13.51 -15.38 2.82
N ALA A 268 12.41 -15.41 2.06
CA ALA A 268 11.47 -16.52 2.09
C ALA A 268 12.14 -17.82 1.65
N ARG A 269 11.92 -18.88 2.43
CA ARG A 269 12.42 -20.22 2.11
C ARG A 269 11.72 -20.74 0.85
N GLN A 270 12.33 -21.73 0.19
CA GLN A 270 11.77 -22.38 -0.97
C GLN A 270 10.35 -22.91 -0.70
N LEU A 271 10.14 -23.55 0.45
CA LEU A 271 8.84 -24.09 0.85
C LEU A 271 7.76 -23.00 0.90
N ASP A 272 8.09 -21.83 1.43
CA ASP A 272 7.13 -20.75 1.62
C ASP A 272 6.89 -19.96 0.33
N TRP A 273 7.88 -19.90 -0.56
CA TRP A 273 7.81 -19.12 -1.80
C TRP A 273 7.33 -19.92 -3.00
N ARG A 274 7.92 -21.12 -3.22
CA ARG A 274 7.66 -21.91 -4.43
C ARG A 274 6.79 -23.13 -4.19
N ASP A 275 7.08 -23.88 -3.12
CA ASP A 275 6.48 -25.21 -2.96
C ASP A 275 5.14 -25.17 -2.21
N GLY A 276 4.81 -24.04 -1.58
CA GLY A 276 3.56 -23.82 -0.87
C GLY A 276 2.42 -23.28 -1.74
N THR A 277 2.72 -22.63 -2.87
CA THR A 277 1.74 -21.93 -3.72
C THR A 277 2.09 -22.09 -5.19
N TYR A 278 1.09 -22.35 -6.02
CA TYR A 278 1.25 -22.55 -7.46
C TYR A 278 0.38 -21.57 -8.24
N TYR A 279 0.76 -21.26 -9.48
CA TYR A 279 -0.13 -20.60 -10.42
C TYR A 279 -1.32 -21.49 -10.74
N THR A 280 -2.49 -20.88 -10.95
CA THR A 280 -3.68 -21.63 -11.36
C THR A 280 -3.68 -21.93 -12.86
N LYS A 281 -4.44 -22.93 -13.26
CA LYS A 281 -4.70 -23.23 -14.68
C LYS A 281 -5.30 -22.03 -15.41
N PHE A 282 -6.22 -21.32 -14.76
CA PHE A 282 -6.85 -20.15 -15.36
C PHE A 282 -5.80 -19.12 -15.80
N PHE A 283 -4.90 -18.76 -14.89
CA PHE A 283 -3.88 -17.76 -15.15
C PHE A 283 -2.82 -18.23 -16.16
N ILE A 284 -2.25 -19.42 -15.94
CA ILE A 284 -1.19 -19.97 -16.81
C ILE A 284 -1.69 -20.26 -18.21
N ASN A 285 -2.91 -20.81 -18.37
CA ASN A 285 -3.47 -21.08 -19.68
C ASN A 285 -3.73 -19.79 -20.47
N LYS A 286 -4.14 -18.71 -19.81
CA LYS A 286 -4.26 -17.39 -20.44
C LYS A 286 -2.91 -16.90 -20.96
N MET A 287 -1.86 -16.97 -20.14
CA MET A 287 -0.50 -16.59 -20.55
C MET A 287 0.04 -17.49 -21.67
N ASN A 288 -0.31 -18.79 -21.67
CA ASN A 288 0.06 -19.72 -22.74
C ASN A 288 -0.63 -19.35 -24.07
N ALA A 289 -1.94 -19.08 -24.03
CA ALA A 289 -2.73 -18.73 -25.21
C ALA A 289 -2.26 -17.41 -25.86
N ASP A 290 -1.89 -16.44 -25.03
CA ASP A 290 -1.43 -15.14 -25.50
C ASP A 290 0.07 -15.12 -25.87
N ASN A 291 0.80 -16.23 -25.68
CA ASN A 291 2.27 -16.27 -25.77
C ASN A 291 2.94 -15.15 -24.97
N ASP A 292 2.41 -14.85 -23.78
CA ASP A 292 2.83 -13.73 -22.96
C ASP A 292 4.32 -13.87 -22.56
N PRO A 293 5.20 -12.93 -22.93
CA PRO A 293 6.64 -13.03 -22.63
C PRO A 293 6.94 -12.97 -21.13
N ARG A 294 6.04 -12.41 -20.31
CA ARG A 294 6.19 -12.34 -18.85
C ARG A 294 6.11 -13.71 -18.19
N ARG A 295 5.49 -14.69 -18.86
CA ARG A 295 5.32 -16.06 -18.35
C ARG A 295 6.64 -16.67 -17.90
N SER A 296 7.68 -16.61 -18.73
CA SER A 296 9.00 -17.19 -18.44
C SER A 296 9.78 -16.38 -17.37
N VAL A 297 9.38 -15.14 -17.13
CA VAL A 297 9.95 -14.30 -16.06
C VAL A 297 9.31 -14.60 -14.72
N TRP A 298 7.99 -14.85 -14.72
CA TRP A 298 7.22 -15.03 -13.48
C TRP A 298 7.13 -16.47 -13.03
N ALA A 299 7.07 -17.41 -13.98
CA ALA A 299 6.80 -18.81 -13.70
C ALA A 299 7.97 -19.74 -14.08
N ILE A 300 8.20 -20.75 -13.24
CA ILE A 300 9.12 -21.85 -13.52
C ILE A 300 8.38 -22.92 -14.33
N PRO A 301 8.88 -23.32 -15.52
CA PRO A 301 8.29 -24.43 -16.25
C PRO A 301 8.52 -25.75 -15.51
N VAL A 302 7.64 -26.72 -15.73
CA VAL A 302 7.83 -28.11 -15.31
C VAL A 302 8.17 -28.99 -16.51
N THR A 303 8.88 -30.10 -16.31
CA THR A 303 9.26 -31.02 -17.39
C THR A 303 8.25 -32.17 -17.49
N ILE A 304 7.58 -32.30 -18.61
CA ILE A 304 6.67 -33.42 -18.92
C ILE A 304 7.14 -34.09 -20.19
N GLY A 305 7.44 -35.39 -20.11
CA GLY A 305 7.93 -36.14 -21.26
C GLY A 305 9.26 -35.59 -21.83
N GLY A 306 10.11 -34.96 -21.02
CA GLY A 306 11.36 -34.31 -21.43
C GLY A 306 11.19 -32.90 -22.01
N VAL A 307 9.97 -32.34 -22.07
CA VAL A 307 9.66 -31.03 -22.64
C VAL A 307 9.31 -30.06 -21.50
N PRO A 308 9.88 -28.83 -21.45
CA PRO A 308 9.46 -27.80 -20.52
C PRO A 308 8.07 -27.27 -20.91
N VAL A 309 7.14 -27.29 -19.96
CA VAL A 309 5.78 -26.80 -20.12
C VAL A 309 5.38 -25.91 -18.94
N PHE A 310 4.50 -24.95 -19.19
CA PHE A 310 3.88 -24.17 -18.11
C PHE A 310 2.48 -24.72 -17.87
N GLN A 311 2.25 -25.26 -16.67
CA GLN A 311 0.94 -25.74 -16.24
C GLN A 311 0.63 -25.30 -14.82
N GLY A 312 -0.63 -25.00 -14.54
CA GLY A 312 -1.11 -24.59 -13.23
C GLY A 312 -2.01 -25.62 -12.58
N ILE A 313 -2.34 -25.40 -11.31
CA ILE A 313 -3.30 -26.19 -10.55
C ILE A 313 -4.73 -25.65 -10.74
N GLU A 314 -5.75 -26.49 -10.45
CA GLU A 314 -7.14 -26.02 -10.42
C GLU A 314 -7.32 -25.00 -9.27
N SER A 315 -8.12 -23.97 -9.50
CA SER A 315 -8.66 -23.13 -8.41
C SER A 315 -9.95 -23.79 -7.89
N GLY A 316 -10.26 -23.58 -6.60
CA GLY A 316 -11.48 -24.16 -6.02
C GLY A 316 -11.43 -25.67 -5.79
N TYR A 317 -10.25 -26.31 -5.83
CA TYR A 317 -10.10 -27.75 -5.61
C TYR A 317 -10.58 -28.18 -4.21
N PRO A 318 -11.06 -29.45 -4.04
CA PRO A 318 -11.53 -29.96 -2.75
C PRO A 318 -10.46 -29.94 -1.65
N THR A 319 -10.88 -29.86 -0.39
CA THR A 319 -9.98 -29.85 0.80
C THR A 319 -9.12 -31.12 0.93
N THR A 320 -9.51 -32.22 0.30
CA THR A 320 -8.77 -33.49 0.29
C THR A 320 -7.64 -33.54 -0.74
N VAL A 321 -7.53 -32.55 -1.60
CA VAL A 321 -6.51 -32.51 -2.65
C VAL A 321 -5.24 -31.87 -2.14
N GLU A 322 -4.12 -32.52 -2.40
CA GLU A 322 -2.78 -31.99 -2.23
C GLU A 322 -1.99 -32.22 -3.53
N TYR A 323 -1.45 -31.15 -4.09
CA TYR A 323 -0.65 -31.24 -5.32
C TYR A 323 0.79 -31.65 -5.01
N THR A 324 1.37 -32.47 -5.88
CA THR A 324 2.76 -32.91 -5.75
C THR A 324 3.73 -31.74 -5.94
N VAL A 325 4.73 -31.66 -5.08
CA VAL A 325 5.81 -30.66 -5.19
C VAL A 325 6.53 -30.80 -6.53
N GLY A 326 6.72 -29.67 -7.21
CA GLY A 326 7.41 -29.61 -8.52
C GLY A 326 6.60 -30.10 -9.72
N ALA A 327 5.37 -30.55 -9.53
CA ALA A 327 4.50 -31.01 -10.64
C ALA A 327 3.81 -29.88 -11.41
N ASN A 328 3.81 -28.65 -10.88
CA ASN A 328 3.15 -27.51 -11.49
C ASN A 328 4.02 -26.25 -11.42
N SER A 329 3.77 -25.32 -12.31
CA SER A 329 4.49 -24.05 -12.39
C SER A 329 4.23 -23.19 -11.17
N ASN A 330 5.31 -22.65 -10.61
CA ASN A 330 5.30 -21.78 -9.46
C ASN A 330 6.19 -20.54 -9.67
N TYR A 331 6.35 -19.70 -8.66
CA TYR A 331 7.07 -18.44 -8.73
C TYR A 331 8.57 -18.61 -8.96
N THR A 332 9.17 -17.78 -9.82
CA THR A 332 10.62 -17.68 -9.96
C THR A 332 11.26 -16.98 -8.76
N ASP A 333 12.51 -17.34 -8.43
CA ASP A 333 13.25 -16.64 -7.38
C ASP A 333 13.64 -15.20 -7.77
N ALA A 334 13.61 -14.87 -9.06
CA ALA A 334 13.78 -13.50 -9.54
C ALA A 334 12.77 -12.53 -8.94
N LEU A 335 11.52 -12.96 -8.72
CA LEU A 335 10.52 -12.12 -8.08
C LEU A 335 10.83 -11.83 -6.61
N LYS A 336 11.47 -12.74 -5.86
CA LYS A 336 11.91 -12.50 -4.47
C LYS A 336 12.97 -11.41 -4.37
N THR A 337 13.83 -11.32 -5.37
CA THR A 337 14.96 -10.39 -5.40
C THR A 337 14.64 -9.09 -6.14
N SER A 338 13.49 -9.03 -6.82
CA SER A 338 13.08 -7.83 -7.54
C SER A 338 12.87 -6.64 -6.61
N SER A 339 13.44 -5.50 -6.99
CA SER A 339 13.16 -4.22 -6.32
C SER A 339 11.80 -3.60 -6.72
N TYR A 340 11.08 -4.19 -7.68
CA TYR A 340 9.91 -3.59 -8.33
C TYR A 340 8.57 -4.20 -7.89
N LEU A 341 8.54 -5.04 -6.85
CA LEU A 341 7.26 -5.60 -6.36
C LEU A 341 6.37 -4.59 -5.64
N GLY A 342 6.92 -3.46 -5.20
CA GLY A 342 6.18 -2.43 -4.45
C GLY A 342 5.25 -1.58 -5.31
N ILE A 343 4.43 -2.20 -6.16
CA ILE A 343 3.54 -1.50 -7.10
C ILE A 343 2.31 -0.99 -6.37
N MET A 344 2.02 0.31 -6.47
CA MET A 344 0.81 0.95 -5.96
C MET A 344 -0.16 1.31 -7.09
N ILE A 345 0.30 2.09 -8.07
CA ILE A 345 -0.44 2.46 -9.29
C ILE A 345 0.58 2.58 -10.43
N THR A 346 0.23 2.08 -11.62
CA THR A 346 1.08 2.18 -12.81
C THR A 346 0.47 3.10 -13.87
N TYR A 347 1.31 3.57 -14.78
CA TYR A 347 0.85 4.30 -15.97
C TYR A 347 -0.04 3.42 -16.87
N ALA A 348 0.25 2.12 -16.95
CA ALA A 348 -0.61 1.19 -17.68
C ALA A 348 -2.03 1.13 -17.09
N GLU A 349 -2.17 1.14 -15.76
CA GLU A 349 -3.48 1.21 -15.10
C GLU A 349 -4.20 2.53 -15.43
N GLU A 350 -3.47 3.64 -15.41
CA GLU A 350 -4.02 4.95 -15.75
C GLU A 350 -4.52 5.03 -17.19
N GLU A 351 -3.81 4.44 -18.15
CA GLU A 351 -4.27 4.37 -19.54
C GLU A 351 -5.55 3.49 -19.67
N PHE A 352 -5.67 2.38 -18.91
CA PHE A 352 -6.92 1.62 -18.84
C PHE A 352 -8.07 2.41 -18.20
N ILE A 353 -7.79 3.21 -17.17
CA ILE A 353 -8.80 4.12 -16.57
C ILE A 353 -9.28 5.12 -17.63
N LYS A 354 -8.39 5.73 -18.37
CA LYS A 354 -8.74 6.66 -19.48
C LYS A 354 -9.53 5.97 -20.59
N ALA A 355 -9.16 4.74 -20.95
CA ALA A 355 -9.90 3.96 -21.94
C ALA A 355 -11.35 3.70 -21.48
N GLU A 356 -11.56 3.32 -20.22
CA GLU A 356 -12.90 3.14 -19.67
C GLU A 356 -13.69 4.46 -19.60
N LEU A 357 -13.03 5.55 -19.22
CA LEU A 357 -13.65 6.88 -19.21
C LEU A 357 -14.06 7.33 -20.61
N ALA A 358 -13.22 7.07 -21.63
CA ALA A 358 -13.57 7.34 -23.01
C ALA A 358 -14.77 6.53 -23.50
N LEU A 359 -14.88 5.25 -23.09
CA LEU A 359 -16.08 4.43 -23.35
C LEU A 359 -17.33 4.98 -22.66
N LYS A 360 -17.19 5.65 -21.53
CA LYS A 360 -18.26 6.32 -20.81
C LYS A 360 -18.59 7.72 -21.36
N GLY A 361 -17.91 8.17 -22.42
CA GLY A 361 -18.17 9.43 -23.11
C GLY A 361 -17.36 10.64 -22.62
N PHE A 362 -16.36 10.43 -21.75
CA PHE A 362 -15.46 11.52 -21.36
C PHE A 362 -14.41 11.81 -22.42
N THR A 363 -13.97 13.07 -22.54
CA THR A 363 -12.88 13.48 -23.44
C THR A 363 -11.55 13.20 -22.77
N THR A 364 -10.83 12.18 -23.22
CA THR A 364 -9.55 11.73 -22.65
C THR A 364 -8.33 12.02 -23.53
N GLY A 365 -8.52 12.70 -24.65
CA GLY A 365 -7.46 13.04 -25.61
C GLY A 365 -7.14 11.93 -26.62
N LYS A 366 -7.58 10.69 -26.38
CA LYS A 366 -7.45 9.55 -27.28
C LYS A 366 -8.76 8.78 -27.36
N THR A 367 -8.91 7.93 -28.39
CA THR A 367 -10.03 6.97 -28.42
C THR A 367 -9.74 5.78 -27.50
N PRO A 368 -10.78 5.05 -27.03
CA PRO A 368 -10.59 3.89 -26.13
C PRO A 368 -9.62 2.84 -26.64
N LYS A 369 -9.53 2.70 -27.97
CA LYS A 369 -8.65 1.71 -28.62
C LYS A 369 -7.17 2.13 -28.60
N HIS A 370 -6.89 3.42 -28.39
CA HIS A 370 -5.54 4.00 -28.47
C HIS A 370 -4.98 4.37 -27.08
N HIS A 371 -5.72 4.10 -26.03
CA HIS A 371 -5.24 4.06 -24.65
C HIS A 371 -4.79 2.64 -24.30
#